data_d3de10b6959b31ea8e78e2d6993dee06
#
_entry.id   d3de10b6959b31ea8e78e2d6993dee06
#
_cell.length_a   1.000
_cell.length_b   1.000
_cell.length_c   1.000
_cell.angle_alpha   90.00
_cell.angle_beta   90.00
_cell.angle_gamma   90.00
#
_symmetry.space_group_name_H-M   'P 1'
#
loop_
_entity.id
_entity.type
_entity.pdbx_description
1 polymer ?
#
loop_
_entity_poly.entity_id
_entity_poly.type
_entity_poly.pdbx_seq_one_letter_code
_entity_poly.pdbx_strand_id
1 'polypeptide(L)'
;MRNGKYKGVAVLLALLLMVTGLAGCVNQNSASKDGKVVISIANFFPSEETQPEQYEKVMKQVEEFETLHPNVKVEEPHWYFDKSTYMARAEAGTLPTCYQLPLTEGEKVKEMGYVADLTEEFDKRGYTQYLTEEGKKNVSLDGKIYYMPDWNTYLALFVNLDIYKAAGFVSEDGTLYQPTDWNDLARVAKEIKDKTGTPGFLFPAIDNQGGWRTTAMAWSYGVDFMEQGANGKWKATFNTPEYAEMFKLISKMRWEDNSLPASTMYDYVKPQEALASGDVAMIFGDYDYANWILTNYKMDKNKLGALRVPAGPKRHVSMMSGGYRAIDKNATPEQISACIDFLEFIGMGPVLSDTVKNNMDVSMENDLASDKLIGLDFLSFWNEDAPAVKYKKELVKKNMNVDTKQIENYNNISDLEFQAEEPIDAQALYTIIDSIIQEVLNNKSADISKLLSDAEKNFQQNNLDFAK
;
A
#
# COMPACT_ATOMS: atom_id res chain seq x y z
N MET A 1 61.53 26.60 41.01
CA MET A 1 60.33 27.10 41.73
C MET A 1 59.40 27.75 40.75
N ARG A 2 58.28 27.12 40.46
CA ARG A 2 57.05 27.61 39.80
C ARG A 2 56.30 26.51 39.07
N ASN A 3 55.72 25.58 39.79
CA ASN A 3 54.77 24.61 39.27
C ASN A 3 53.75 24.27 40.38
N GLY A 4 52.79 25.14 40.61
CA GLY A 4 51.81 24.93 41.69
C GLY A 4 50.48 25.64 41.56
N LYS A 5 50.13 26.20 40.37
CA LYS A 5 48.89 26.98 40.23
C LYS A 5 47.86 26.48 39.20
N TYR A 6 48.13 25.34 38.56
CA TYR A 6 47.20 24.83 37.52
C TYR A 6 46.43 23.55 37.90
N LYS A 7 46.68 22.97 39.08
CA LYS A 7 45.97 21.76 39.54
C LYS A 7 44.57 22.03 40.13
N GLY A 8 44.32 23.28 40.56
CA GLY A 8 43.02 23.65 41.16
C GLY A 8 41.92 24.02 40.15
N VAL A 9 42.30 24.48 38.96
CA VAL A 9 41.32 24.91 37.94
C VAL A 9 40.81 23.73 37.11
N ALA A 10 41.61 22.68 36.95
CA ALA A 10 41.20 21.47 36.22
C ALA A 10 40.16 20.63 36.97
N VAL A 11 40.15 20.63 38.30
CA VAL A 11 39.19 19.88 39.12
C VAL A 11 37.85 20.62 39.21
N LEU A 12 37.84 21.96 39.19
CA LEU A 12 36.57 22.72 39.16
C LEU A 12 35.87 22.68 37.78
N LEU A 13 36.62 22.59 36.66
CA LEU A 13 36.00 22.40 35.34
C LEU A 13 35.47 20.98 35.11
N ALA A 14 36.07 19.95 35.72
CA ALA A 14 35.58 18.58 35.67
C ALA A 14 34.30 18.36 36.50
N LEU A 15 34.12 19.12 37.59
CA LEU A 15 32.90 19.08 38.41
C LEU A 15 31.75 19.90 37.81
N LEU A 16 32.02 20.94 37.02
CA LEU A 16 30.97 21.67 36.28
C LEU A 16 30.47 20.90 35.05
N LEU A 17 31.25 20.01 34.45
CA LEU A 17 30.85 19.15 33.35
C LEU A 17 30.05 17.90 33.76
N MET A 18 30.10 17.50 35.03
CA MET A 18 29.30 16.39 35.55
C MET A 18 27.89 16.78 36.05
N VAL A 19 27.61 18.08 36.22
CA VAL A 19 26.27 18.55 36.64
C VAL A 19 25.38 18.89 35.42
N THR A 20 25.94 19.04 34.21
CA THR A 20 25.18 19.28 32.98
C THR A 20 24.81 18.00 32.22
N GLY A 21 25.26 16.83 32.68
CA GLY A 21 25.00 15.53 32.05
C GLY A 21 23.75 14.76 32.55
N LEU A 22 22.96 15.33 33.46
CA LEU A 22 21.77 14.69 34.03
C LEU A 22 20.45 15.42 33.70
N ALA A 23 20.46 16.34 32.74
CA ALA A 23 19.24 17.03 32.26
C ALA A 23 19.05 16.81 30.76
N GLY A 24 18.97 15.55 30.34
CA GLY A 24 18.90 15.25 28.91
C GLY A 24 18.23 13.93 28.56
N CYS A 25 17.24 13.50 29.31
CA CYS A 25 16.22 12.54 28.86
C CYS A 25 14.86 13.17 29.16
N VAL A 26 14.56 14.28 28.50
CA VAL A 26 13.19 14.74 28.39
C VAL A 26 12.66 14.03 27.14
N ASN A 27 11.76 13.07 27.34
CA ASN A 27 10.91 12.52 26.29
C ASN A 27 10.38 13.69 25.45
N GLN A 28 10.73 13.76 24.15
CA GLN A 28 10.20 14.75 23.22
C GLN A 28 8.69 14.64 22.99
N ASN A 29 8.03 13.69 23.63
CA ASN A 29 6.58 13.49 23.63
C ASN A 29 5.85 14.16 24.79
N SER A 30 6.43 15.15 25.46
CA SER A 30 5.81 15.82 26.60
C SER A 30 4.97 17.04 26.17
N ALA A 31 3.91 17.32 26.94
CA ALA A 31 3.04 18.48 26.80
C ALA A 31 3.80 19.74 26.39
N SER A 32 3.23 20.53 25.50
CA SER A 32 3.79 21.83 25.10
C SER A 32 3.98 22.73 26.32
N LYS A 33 4.81 23.76 26.19
CA LYS A 33 4.97 24.78 27.26
C LYS A 33 3.66 25.42 27.71
N ASP A 34 2.60 25.27 26.92
CA ASP A 34 1.26 25.82 27.16
C ASP A 34 0.27 24.78 27.73
N GLY A 35 0.74 23.59 28.15
CA GLY A 35 -0.09 22.53 28.73
C GLY A 35 -0.99 21.78 27.74
N LYS A 36 -0.78 21.94 26.43
CA LYS A 36 -1.52 21.22 25.40
C LYS A 36 -0.97 19.81 25.19
N VAL A 37 -1.84 18.89 24.79
CA VAL A 37 -1.49 17.57 24.27
C VAL A 37 -0.92 17.76 22.86
N VAL A 38 0.35 17.45 22.66
CA VAL A 38 1.00 17.53 21.34
C VAL A 38 0.98 16.16 20.67
N ILE A 39 0.46 16.09 19.45
CA ILE A 39 0.50 14.90 18.60
C ILE A 39 1.21 15.23 17.29
N SER A 40 2.14 14.40 16.89
CA SER A 40 2.81 14.50 15.59
C SER A 40 2.27 13.44 14.65
N ILE A 41 1.76 13.86 13.47
CA ILE A 41 1.08 12.99 12.50
C ILE A 41 1.93 12.85 11.25
N ALA A 42 2.60 11.73 11.09
CA ALA A 42 3.41 11.46 9.90
C ALA A 42 2.55 11.02 8.70
N ASN A 43 3.07 11.19 7.50
CA ASN A 43 2.41 10.83 6.24
C ASN A 43 1.00 11.43 6.07
N PHE A 44 0.82 12.65 6.54
CA PHE A 44 -0.44 13.40 6.39
C PHE A 44 -0.22 14.70 5.61
N PHE A 45 0.89 15.37 5.84
CA PHE A 45 1.21 16.65 5.21
C PHE A 45 1.85 16.42 3.84
N PRO A 46 1.31 17.02 2.76
CA PRO A 46 2.00 17.06 1.47
C PRO A 46 3.21 17.99 1.56
N SER A 47 4.13 17.87 0.59
CA SER A 47 5.30 18.77 0.55
C SER A 47 4.87 20.20 0.24
N GLU A 48 5.19 21.17 1.10
CA GLU A 48 4.94 22.58 0.88
C GLU A 48 5.67 23.08 -0.38
N GLU A 49 6.88 22.57 -0.66
CA GLU A 49 7.70 22.99 -1.80
C GLU A 49 7.10 22.54 -3.14
N THR A 50 6.59 21.30 -3.22
CA THR A 50 6.12 20.71 -4.49
C THR A 50 4.61 20.74 -4.65
N GLN A 51 3.84 20.89 -3.56
CA GLN A 51 2.38 20.87 -3.52
C GLN A 51 1.80 21.96 -2.60
N PRO A 52 2.14 23.25 -2.80
CA PRO A 52 1.77 24.32 -1.86
C PRO A 52 0.26 24.47 -1.65
N GLU A 53 -0.55 24.31 -2.70
CA GLU A 53 -2.01 24.45 -2.58
C GLU A 53 -2.63 23.33 -1.74
N GLN A 54 -2.14 22.11 -1.86
CA GLN A 54 -2.57 20.98 -1.03
C GLN A 54 -2.10 21.15 0.40
N TYR A 55 -0.88 21.63 0.60
CA TYR A 55 -0.34 21.92 1.92
C TYR A 55 -1.20 22.96 2.67
N GLU A 56 -1.56 24.08 2.01
CA GLU A 56 -2.46 25.07 2.60
C GLU A 56 -3.83 24.49 3.00
N LYS A 57 -4.38 23.59 2.18
CA LYS A 57 -5.66 22.92 2.49
C LYS A 57 -5.53 22.03 3.74
N VAL A 58 -4.45 21.27 3.83
CA VAL A 58 -4.18 20.40 4.99
C VAL A 58 -3.96 21.25 6.25
N MET A 59 -3.24 22.37 6.15
CA MET A 59 -3.06 23.28 7.27
C MET A 59 -4.38 23.87 7.78
N LYS A 60 -5.32 24.19 6.90
CA LYS A 60 -6.68 24.62 7.30
C LYS A 60 -7.45 23.52 8.03
N GLN A 61 -7.33 22.26 7.59
CA GLN A 61 -7.93 21.14 8.32
C GLN A 61 -7.32 20.99 9.71
N VAL A 62 -6.01 21.16 9.85
CA VAL A 62 -5.33 21.14 11.15
C VAL A 62 -5.84 22.27 12.06
N GLU A 63 -5.96 23.51 11.53
CA GLU A 63 -6.49 24.66 12.28
C GLU A 63 -7.94 24.43 12.73
N GLU A 64 -8.78 23.82 11.87
CA GLU A 64 -10.16 23.47 12.19
C GLU A 64 -10.18 22.42 13.32
N PHE A 65 -9.38 21.36 13.22
CA PHE A 65 -9.26 20.36 14.27
C PHE A 65 -8.82 20.98 15.61
N GLU A 66 -7.79 21.81 15.60
CA GLU A 66 -7.28 22.50 16.80
C GLU A 66 -8.31 23.49 17.40
N THR A 67 -9.20 24.05 16.57
CA THR A 67 -10.29 24.89 17.04
C THR A 67 -11.36 24.06 17.76
N LEU A 68 -11.67 22.88 17.25
CA LEU A 68 -12.60 21.93 17.89
C LEU A 68 -11.98 21.26 19.13
N HIS A 69 -10.66 21.11 19.14
CA HIS A 69 -9.90 20.48 20.22
C HIS A 69 -8.82 21.44 20.78
N PRO A 70 -9.22 22.52 21.51
CA PRO A 70 -8.31 23.62 21.88
C PRO A 70 -7.16 23.21 22.82
N ASN A 71 -7.27 22.03 23.44
CA ASN A 71 -6.23 21.43 24.29
C ASN A 71 -5.24 20.55 23.50
N VAL A 72 -5.42 20.40 22.18
CA VAL A 72 -4.53 19.61 21.31
C VAL A 72 -3.73 20.53 20.39
N LYS A 73 -2.50 20.11 20.07
CA LYS A 73 -1.66 20.69 19.03
C LYS A 73 -1.20 19.60 18.10
N VAL A 74 -1.39 19.80 16.79
CA VAL A 74 -0.92 18.89 15.73
C VAL A 74 0.39 19.41 15.16
N GLU A 75 1.39 18.55 15.02
CA GLU A 75 2.70 18.88 14.47
C GLU A 75 3.03 18.00 13.27
N GLU A 76 3.75 18.58 12.31
CA GLU A 76 4.32 17.86 11.16
C GLU A 76 5.71 17.32 11.52
N PRO A 77 5.92 15.98 11.56
CA PRO A 77 7.21 15.41 11.98
C PRO A 77 8.23 15.28 10.85
N HIS A 78 7.93 15.63 9.60
CA HIS A 78 8.80 15.46 8.41
C HIS A 78 9.46 14.09 8.35
N TRP A 79 8.69 13.04 8.62
CA TRP A 79 9.16 11.66 8.61
C TRP A 79 8.16 10.75 7.90
N TYR A 80 8.67 9.81 7.14
CA TYR A 80 7.93 8.73 6.48
C TYR A 80 8.47 7.40 6.98
N PHE A 81 7.64 6.36 6.98
CA PHE A 81 8.10 5.04 7.34
C PHE A 81 9.25 4.61 6.43
N ASP A 82 10.35 4.22 7.06
CA ASP A 82 11.54 3.69 6.42
C ASP A 82 12.04 2.50 7.24
N LYS A 83 11.95 1.32 6.67
CA LYS A 83 12.31 0.05 7.31
C LYS A 83 13.74 0.05 7.87
N SER A 84 14.67 0.73 7.19
CA SER A 84 16.09 0.78 7.60
C SER A 84 16.32 1.61 8.87
N THR A 85 15.51 2.63 9.12
CA THR A 85 15.64 3.56 10.26
C THR A 85 14.61 3.35 11.35
N TYR A 86 13.51 2.63 11.05
CA TYR A 86 12.38 2.46 11.96
C TYR A 86 12.78 1.92 13.33
N MET A 87 13.53 0.81 13.34
CA MET A 87 13.95 0.14 14.58
C MET A 87 14.78 1.06 15.48
N ALA A 88 15.76 1.75 14.90
CA ALA A 88 16.61 2.68 15.66
C ALA A 88 15.81 3.82 16.25
N ARG A 89 14.82 4.35 15.53
CA ARG A 89 13.92 5.40 16.03
C ARG A 89 12.98 4.90 17.12
N ALA A 90 12.42 3.69 16.94
CA ALA A 90 11.54 3.06 17.92
C ALA A 90 12.27 2.82 19.26
N GLU A 91 13.51 2.30 19.21
CA GLU A 91 14.35 2.10 20.39
C GLU A 91 14.76 3.42 21.04
N ALA A 92 15.06 4.45 20.24
CA ALA A 92 15.41 5.78 20.72
C ALA A 92 14.21 6.58 21.24
N GLY A 93 12.95 6.13 21.04
CA GLY A 93 11.73 6.86 21.39
C GLY A 93 11.57 8.16 20.59
N THR A 94 11.97 8.14 19.30
CA THR A 94 11.91 9.30 18.39
C THR A 94 10.96 9.09 17.22
N LEU A 95 10.06 8.11 17.31
CA LEU A 95 8.96 7.96 16.37
C LEU A 95 7.95 9.12 16.52
N PRO A 96 7.27 9.51 15.44
CA PRO A 96 6.08 10.37 15.55
C PRO A 96 5.01 9.72 16.43
N THR A 97 4.15 10.54 17.02
CA THR A 97 3.05 10.02 17.85
C THR A 97 2.13 9.10 17.05
N CYS A 98 1.76 9.51 15.82
CA CYS A 98 0.98 8.70 14.88
C CYS A 98 1.70 8.66 13.53
N TYR A 99 1.78 7.48 12.93
CA TYR A 99 2.47 7.29 11.65
C TYR A 99 1.80 6.20 10.82
N GLN A 100 2.00 6.29 9.50
CA GLN A 100 1.56 5.26 8.58
C GLN A 100 2.54 4.08 8.61
N LEU A 101 2.01 2.86 8.59
CA LEU A 101 2.76 1.62 8.54
C LEU A 101 2.21 0.75 7.41
N PRO A 102 3.04 0.26 6.47
CA PRO A 102 2.60 -0.69 5.45
C PRO A 102 2.03 -1.98 6.05
N LEU A 103 1.06 -2.60 5.37
CA LEU A 103 0.47 -3.88 5.81
C LEU A 103 1.54 -4.96 6.04
N THR A 104 2.58 -5.01 5.21
CA THR A 104 3.70 -5.95 5.29
C THR A 104 4.53 -5.89 6.56
N GLU A 105 4.54 -4.75 7.24
CA GLU A 105 5.34 -4.55 8.45
C GLU A 105 4.48 -4.67 9.73
N GLY A 106 3.15 -4.73 9.58
CA GLY A 106 2.22 -4.68 10.71
C GLY A 106 2.42 -5.80 11.72
N GLU A 107 2.53 -7.04 11.27
CA GLU A 107 2.70 -8.20 12.16
C GLU A 107 3.98 -8.08 12.98
N LYS A 108 5.10 -7.89 12.29
CA LYS A 108 6.41 -7.75 12.91
C LYS A 108 6.48 -6.61 13.93
N VAL A 109 5.91 -5.46 13.60
CA VAL A 109 5.95 -4.30 14.49
C VAL A 109 5.09 -4.51 15.74
N LYS A 110 3.93 -5.19 15.63
CA LYS A 110 3.11 -5.61 16.78
C LYS A 110 3.90 -6.54 17.71
N GLU A 111 4.47 -7.61 17.17
CA GLU A 111 5.26 -8.59 17.92
C GLU A 111 6.43 -7.97 18.67
N MET A 112 7.07 -6.98 18.07
CA MET A 112 8.17 -6.23 18.70
C MET A 112 7.71 -5.29 19.81
N GLY A 113 6.41 -5.03 19.95
CA GLY A 113 5.86 -4.16 20.98
C GLY A 113 6.25 -2.70 20.85
N TYR A 114 6.37 -2.18 19.62
CA TYR A 114 6.68 -0.76 19.37
C TYR A 114 5.45 0.12 19.11
N VAL A 115 4.25 -0.46 19.19
CA VAL A 115 2.98 0.23 19.00
C VAL A 115 2.13 0.21 20.26
N ALA A 116 1.31 1.24 20.43
CA ALA A 116 0.39 1.36 21.55
C ALA A 116 -0.77 0.35 21.42
N ASP A 117 -1.27 -0.12 22.55
CA ASP A 117 -2.51 -0.89 22.66
C ASP A 117 -3.70 0.09 22.56
N LEU A 118 -4.51 -0.06 21.52
CA LEU A 118 -5.68 0.79 21.22
C LEU A 118 -7.00 0.16 21.68
N THR A 119 -6.98 -0.99 22.34
CA THR A 119 -8.17 -1.78 22.68
C THR A 119 -9.16 -0.95 23.49
N GLU A 120 -8.70 -0.26 24.53
CA GLU A 120 -9.57 0.57 25.39
C GLU A 120 -10.26 1.69 24.60
N GLU A 121 -9.54 2.37 23.71
CA GLU A 121 -10.11 3.44 22.88
C GLU A 121 -11.12 2.90 21.85
N PHE A 122 -10.84 1.73 21.26
CA PHE A 122 -11.79 1.07 20.35
C PHE A 122 -13.07 0.64 21.05
N ASP A 123 -12.95 0.07 22.25
CA ASP A 123 -14.11 -0.36 23.04
C ASP A 123 -14.94 0.84 23.50
N LYS A 124 -14.30 1.87 24.03
CA LYS A 124 -14.94 3.12 24.48
C LYS A 124 -15.71 3.83 23.36
N ARG A 125 -15.19 3.77 22.12
CA ARG A 125 -15.82 4.38 20.92
C ARG A 125 -16.77 3.42 20.21
N GLY A 126 -16.80 2.15 20.59
CA GLY A 126 -17.61 1.11 19.94
C GLY A 126 -17.14 0.76 18.54
N TYR A 127 -15.85 0.91 18.23
CA TYR A 127 -15.32 0.68 16.89
C TYR A 127 -15.19 -0.81 16.53
N THR A 128 -14.92 -1.67 17.52
CA THR A 128 -14.68 -3.11 17.33
C THR A 128 -15.80 -3.81 16.56
N GLN A 129 -17.06 -3.40 16.75
CA GLN A 129 -18.22 -3.96 16.04
C GLN A 129 -18.25 -3.65 14.54
N TYR A 130 -17.54 -2.60 14.12
CA TYR A 130 -17.46 -2.19 12.72
C TYR A 130 -16.28 -2.79 11.96
N LEU A 131 -15.37 -3.51 12.62
CA LEU A 131 -14.30 -4.22 11.92
C LEU A 131 -14.88 -5.43 11.17
N THR A 132 -14.38 -5.66 9.95
CA THR A 132 -14.57 -6.94 9.25
C THR A 132 -13.77 -8.03 9.95
N GLU A 133 -14.03 -9.31 9.67
CA GLU A 133 -13.21 -10.39 10.24
C GLU A 133 -11.75 -10.30 9.78
N GLU A 134 -11.52 -9.95 8.52
CA GLU A 134 -10.18 -9.69 8.00
C GLU A 134 -9.55 -8.46 8.68
N GLY A 135 -10.33 -7.39 8.88
CA GLY A 135 -9.89 -6.21 9.63
C GLY A 135 -9.45 -6.56 11.04
N LYS A 136 -10.25 -7.33 11.78
CA LYS A 136 -9.90 -7.79 13.15
C LYS A 136 -8.58 -8.56 13.14
N LYS A 137 -8.43 -9.53 12.22
CA LYS A 137 -7.21 -10.33 12.10
C LYS A 137 -5.98 -9.44 11.87
N ASN A 138 -6.09 -8.46 10.99
CA ASN A 138 -4.96 -7.62 10.59
C ASN A 138 -4.57 -6.58 11.66
N VAL A 139 -5.54 -5.97 12.36
CA VAL A 139 -5.24 -4.91 13.36
C VAL A 139 -4.96 -5.44 14.75
N SER A 140 -5.16 -6.75 15.03
CA SER A 140 -5.06 -7.34 16.37
C SER A 140 -3.90 -8.32 16.52
N LEU A 141 -3.46 -8.52 17.77
CA LEU A 141 -2.58 -9.59 18.21
C LEU A 141 -2.98 -9.98 19.64
N ASP A 142 -3.14 -11.28 19.91
CA ASP A 142 -3.52 -11.82 21.22
C ASP A 142 -4.79 -11.17 21.83
N GLY A 143 -5.76 -10.84 20.98
CA GLY A 143 -7.02 -10.22 21.36
C GLY A 143 -6.96 -8.72 21.65
N LYS A 144 -5.83 -8.08 21.42
CA LYS A 144 -5.62 -6.64 21.56
C LYS A 144 -5.53 -5.95 20.21
N ILE A 145 -6.02 -4.73 20.11
CA ILE A 145 -6.03 -3.91 18.91
C ILE A 145 -4.83 -2.96 18.95
N TYR A 146 -4.05 -2.92 17.87
CA TYR A 146 -2.83 -2.11 17.78
C TYR A 146 -2.84 -1.07 16.67
N TYR A 147 -3.77 -1.18 15.70
CA TYR A 147 -3.80 -0.30 14.55
C TYR A 147 -5.18 0.28 14.29
N MET A 148 -5.19 1.52 13.83
CA MET A 148 -6.34 2.10 13.15
C MET A 148 -6.25 1.75 11.66
N PRO A 149 -7.31 1.20 11.03
CA PRO A 149 -7.35 1.02 9.59
C PRO A 149 -7.09 2.34 8.84
N ASP A 150 -6.26 2.29 7.80
CA ASP A 150 -5.98 3.44 6.94
C ASP A 150 -6.62 3.20 5.56
N TRP A 151 -5.83 3.08 4.51
CA TRP A 151 -6.31 2.83 3.16
C TRP A 151 -6.00 1.40 2.72
N ASN A 152 -6.89 0.83 1.92
CA ASN A 152 -6.67 -0.48 1.31
C ASN A 152 -7.08 -0.44 -0.15
N THR A 153 -6.28 -1.07 -0.97
CA THR A 153 -6.51 -1.28 -2.39
C THR A 153 -6.19 -2.72 -2.76
N TYR A 154 -6.49 -3.08 -3.99
CA TYR A 154 -6.19 -4.42 -4.51
C TYR A 154 -5.66 -4.33 -5.93
N LEU A 155 -4.88 -5.33 -6.31
CA LEU A 155 -4.33 -5.45 -7.65
C LEU A 155 -5.46 -5.79 -8.64
N ALA A 156 -5.51 -5.04 -9.72
CA ALA A 156 -6.49 -5.14 -10.79
C ALA A 156 -5.82 -5.01 -12.16
N LEU A 157 -6.61 -4.96 -13.22
CA LEU A 157 -6.15 -4.64 -14.56
C LEU A 157 -6.78 -3.34 -15.03
N PHE A 158 -5.97 -2.51 -15.71
CA PHE A 158 -6.47 -1.35 -16.43
C PHE A 158 -6.27 -1.54 -17.94
N VAL A 159 -7.24 -1.05 -18.70
CA VAL A 159 -7.26 -1.22 -20.16
C VAL A 159 -7.44 0.12 -20.86
N ASN A 160 -6.77 0.29 -22.01
CA ASN A 160 -7.03 1.38 -22.94
C ASN A 160 -8.26 1.02 -23.79
N LEU A 161 -9.37 1.72 -23.58
CA LEU A 161 -10.66 1.41 -24.21
C LEU A 161 -10.66 1.57 -25.73
N ASP A 162 -9.90 2.52 -26.27
CA ASP A 162 -9.79 2.71 -27.72
C ASP A 162 -9.21 1.45 -28.37
N ILE A 163 -8.14 0.89 -27.77
CA ILE A 163 -7.50 -0.34 -28.27
C ILE A 163 -8.40 -1.56 -28.03
N TYR A 164 -9.00 -1.64 -26.84
CA TYR A 164 -9.87 -2.74 -26.45
C TYR A 164 -11.08 -2.84 -27.36
N LYS A 165 -11.70 -1.69 -27.69
CA LYS A 165 -12.79 -1.56 -28.64
C LYS A 165 -12.37 -1.90 -30.08
N ALA A 166 -11.22 -1.39 -30.53
CA ALA A 166 -10.70 -1.69 -31.87
C ALA A 166 -10.43 -3.19 -32.07
N ALA A 167 -10.06 -3.90 -30.99
CA ALA A 167 -9.87 -5.35 -30.99
C ALA A 167 -11.18 -6.15 -30.85
N GLY A 168 -12.31 -5.49 -30.58
CA GLY A 168 -13.63 -6.15 -30.43
C GLY A 168 -13.90 -6.73 -29.06
N PHE A 169 -13.27 -6.18 -28.02
CA PHE A 169 -13.45 -6.58 -26.62
C PHE A 169 -14.35 -5.63 -25.81
N VAL A 170 -15.08 -4.76 -26.49
CA VAL A 170 -16.17 -3.94 -25.93
C VAL A 170 -17.45 -4.30 -26.68
N SER A 171 -18.47 -4.72 -25.96
CA SER A 171 -19.77 -5.06 -26.52
C SER A 171 -20.56 -3.82 -26.97
N GLU A 172 -21.68 -4.00 -27.68
CA GLU A 172 -22.51 -2.91 -28.19
C GLU A 172 -23.07 -2.02 -27.05
N ASP A 173 -23.33 -2.59 -25.88
CA ASP A 173 -23.82 -1.87 -24.70
C ASP A 173 -22.70 -1.22 -23.86
N GLY A 174 -21.44 -1.31 -24.30
CA GLY A 174 -20.28 -0.73 -23.63
C GLY A 174 -19.61 -1.65 -22.60
N THR A 175 -20.15 -2.85 -22.35
CA THR A 175 -19.55 -3.79 -21.39
C THR A 175 -18.20 -4.30 -21.88
N LEU A 176 -17.20 -4.29 -20.98
CA LEU A 176 -15.86 -4.77 -21.28
C LEU A 176 -15.78 -6.30 -21.16
N TYR A 177 -15.09 -6.92 -22.09
CA TYR A 177 -14.75 -8.32 -21.93
C TYR A 177 -13.80 -8.52 -20.77
N GLN A 178 -14.16 -9.35 -19.80
CA GLN A 178 -13.35 -9.75 -18.67
C GLN A 178 -12.64 -11.06 -18.99
N PRO A 179 -11.29 -11.09 -19.10
CA PRO A 179 -10.56 -12.36 -19.19
C PRO A 179 -10.88 -13.25 -17.97
N THR A 180 -11.28 -14.48 -18.22
CA THR A 180 -11.76 -15.40 -17.18
C THR A 180 -10.61 -16.01 -16.38
N ASP A 181 -9.51 -16.30 -17.06
CA ASP A 181 -8.29 -16.84 -16.47
C ASP A 181 -7.03 -16.29 -17.20
N TRP A 182 -5.84 -16.64 -16.70
CA TRP A 182 -4.58 -16.16 -17.27
C TRP A 182 -4.31 -16.63 -18.70
N ASN A 183 -4.81 -17.82 -19.10
CA ASN A 183 -4.70 -18.27 -20.49
C ASN A 183 -5.62 -17.46 -21.40
N ASP A 184 -6.80 -17.11 -20.89
CA ASP A 184 -7.74 -16.24 -21.61
C ASP A 184 -7.19 -14.81 -21.73
N LEU A 185 -6.52 -14.26 -20.69
CA LEU A 185 -5.81 -12.99 -20.78
C LEU A 185 -4.72 -13.05 -21.87
N ALA A 186 -3.95 -14.14 -21.92
CA ALA A 186 -2.92 -14.33 -22.97
C ALA A 186 -3.55 -14.38 -24.37
N ARG A 187 -4.70 -15.06 -24.54
CA ARG A 187 -5.49 -15.08 -25.79
C ARG A 187 -5.95 -13.67 -26.17
N VAL A 188 -6.55 -12.94 -25.24
CA VAL A 188 -6.99 -11.55 -25.43
C VAL A 188 -5.83 -10.67 -25.85
N ALA A 189 -4.69 -10.76 -25.14
CA ALA A 189 -3.50 -9.99 -25.46
C ALA A 189 -2.97 -10.30 -26.87
N LYS A 190 -2.97 -11.56 -27.27
CA LYS A 190 -2.59 -11.98 -28.63
C LYS A 190 -3.55 -11.44 -29.68
N GLU A 191 -4.86 -11.57 -29.48
CA GLU A 191 -5.85 -11.06 -30.42
C GLU A 191 -5.78 -9.54 -30.59
N ILE A 192 -5.52 -8.80 -29.50
CA ILE A 192 -5.28 -7.35 -29.56
C ILE A 192 -4.07 -7.09 -30.45
N LYS A 193 -2.96 -7.78 -30.22
CA LYS A 193 -1.75 -7.64 -31.04
C LYS A 193 -2.00 -7.93 -32.50
N ASP A 194 -2.68 -9.01 -32.79
CA ASP A 194 -2.98 -9.43 -34.17
C ASP A 194 -3.89 -8.43 -34.90
N LYS A 195 -4.87 -7.84 -34.22
CA LYS A 195 -5.88 -6.96 -34.83
C LYS A 195 -5.44 -5.50 -34.89
N THR A 196 -4.65 -5.03 -33.89
CA THR A 196 -4.31 -3.61 -33.76
C THR A 196 -2.83 -3.31 -33.98
N GLY A 197 -1.96 -4.31 -33.91
CA GLY A 197 -0.51 -4.14 -33.93
C GLY A 197 0.06 -3.70 -32.56
N THR A 198 -0.78 -3.31 -31.61
CA THR A 198 -0.36 -2.88 -30.28
C THR A 198 -0.12 -4.08 -29.37
N PRO A 199 0.94 -4.10 -28.52
CA PRO A 199 1.09 -5.12 -27.48
C PRO A 199 -0.14 -5.20 -26.59
N GLY A 200 -0.64 -6.44 -26.35
CA GLY A 200 -1.87 -6.63 -25.61
C GLY A 200 -1.73 -6.51 -24.10
N PHE A 201 -0.55 -6.89 -23.57
CA PHE A 201 -0.27 -6.86 -22.13
C PHE A 201 1.18 -6.50 -21.86
N LEU A 202 1.49 -6.13 -20.59
CA LEU A 202 2.82 -5.76 -20.15
C LEU A 202 3.08 -6.33 -18.77
N PHE A 203 4.24 -6.98 -18.59
CA PHE A 203 4.78 -7.36 -17.29
C PHE A 203 5.87 -6.37 -16.89
N PRO A 204 5.74 -5.64 -15.75
CA PRO A 204 6.89 -4.97 -15.15
C PRO A 204 7.94 -6.00 -14.74
N ALA A 205 9.21 -5.59 -14.65
CA ALA A 205 10.27 -6.54 -14.33
C ALA A 205 11.52 -5.88 -13.71
N ILE A 206 11.38 -4.66 -13.20
CA ILE A 206 12.43 -3.96 -12.45
C ILE A 206 11.84 -3.23 -11.25
N ASP A 207 12.70 -2.88 -10.30
CA ASP A 207 12.35 -2.12 -9.08
C ASP A 207 11.26 -2.80 -8.23
N ASN A 208 11.30 -4.15 -8.15
CA ASN A 208 10.37 -5.02 -7.45
C ASN A 208 8.95 -5.05 -8.03
N GLN A 209 8.70 -4.36 -9.13
CA GLN A 209 7.35 -4.16 -9.65
C GLN A 209 6.79 -5.41 -10.34
N GLY A 210 7.62 -6.21 -10.97
CA GLY A 210 7.23 -7.48 -11.56
C GLY A 210 6.92 -8.50 -10.46
N GLY A 211 7.83 -8.63 -9.50
CA GLY A 211 7.65 -9.53 -8.36
C GLY A 211 6.37 -9.22 -7.60
N TRP A 212 6.16 -7.96 -7.25
CA TRP A 212 4.96 -7.54 -6.53
C TRP A 212 3.68 -7.90 -7.31
N ARG A 213 3.59 -7.52 -8.59
CA ARG A 213 2.36 -7.70 -9.38
C ARG A 213 2.09 -9.14 -9.79
N THR A 214 3.13 -9.95 -10.02
CA THR A 214 2.94 -11.35 -10.41
C THR A 214 2.79 -12.30 -9.22
N THR A 215 2.98 -11.83 -7.99
CA THR A 215 2.73 -12.62 -6.77
C THR A 215 1.27 -13.09 -6.69
N ALA A 216 0.29 -12.22 -6.96
CA ALA A 216 -1.11 -12.63 -7.01
C ALA A 216 -1.39 -13.66 -8.12
N MET A 217 -0.73 -13.52 -9.27
CA MET A 217 -0.78 -14.52 -10.33
C MET A 217 -0.22 -15.87 -9.83
N ALA A 218 0.94 -15.87 -9.15
CA ALA A 218 1.53 -17.10 -8.60
C ALA A 218 0.62 -17.77 -7.57
N TRP A 219 0.04 -17.02 -6.62
CA TRP A 219 -0.96 -17.55 -5.68
C TRP A 219 -2.15 -18.20 -6.39
N SER A 220 -2.60 -17.60 -7.48
CA SER A 220 -3.72 -18.14 -8.25
C SER A 220 -3.41 -19.50 -8.93
N TYR A 221 -2.12 -19.76 -9.18
CA TYR A 221 -1.63 -21.07 -9.62
C TYR A 221 -1.49 -22.07 -8.46
N GLY A 222 -1.61 -21.63 -7.21
CA GLY A 222 -1.43 -22.45 -6.00
C GLY A 222 0.01 -22.45 -5.48
N VAL A 223 0.76 -21.41 -5.77
CA VAL A 223 2.11 -21.24 -5.24
C VAL A 223 2.03 -20.59 -3.85
N ASP A 224 2.62 -21.24 -2.86
CA ASP A 224 2.93 -20.65 -1.57
C ASP A 224 4.43 -20.36 -1.54
N PHE A 225 4.81 -19.10 -1.31
CA PHE A 225 6.22 -18.71 -1.39
C PHE A 225 7.02 -19.18 -0.21
N MET A 226 6.41 -19.28 0.95
CA MET A 226 7.05 -19.72 2.18
C MET A 226 6.07 -20.36 3.16
N GLU A 227 6.56 -21.22 4.03
CA GLU A 227 5.82 -21.82 5.12
C GLU A 227 6.60 -21.72 6.44
N GLN A 228 5.90 -21.52 7.56
CA GLN A 228 6.52 -21.56 8.87
C GLN A 228 6.36 -22.97 9.46
N GLY A 229 7.48 -23.62 9.74
CA GLY A 229 7.49 -24.93 10.37
C GLY A 229 7.10 -24.85 11.85
N ALA A 230 6.75 -26.01 12.45
CA ALA A 230 6.39 -26.11 13.85
C ALA A 230 7.49 -25.64 14.85
N ASN A 231 8.71 -25.50 14.39
CA ASN A 231 9.84 -24.97 15.14
C ASN A 231 10.02 -23.44 15.00
N GLY A 232 9.06 -22.75 14.37
CA GLY A 232 9.09 -21.33 14.11
C GLY A 232 9.99 -20.90 12.96
N LYS A 233 10.70 -21.83 12.30
CA LYS A 233 11.59 -21.50 11.17
C LYS A 233 10.80 -21.41 9.87
N TRP A 234 11.16 -20.44 9.06
CA TRP A 234 10.61 -20.25 7.74
C TRP A 234 11.35 -21.07 6.68
N LYS A 235 10.59 -21.57 5.72
CA LYS A 235 11.11 -22.35 4.59
C LYS A 235 10.50 -21.82 3.30
N ALA A 236 11.35 -21.60 2.29
CA ALA A 236 10.91 -21.29 0.93
C ALA A 236 10.32 -22.55 0.27
N THR A 237 9.19 -22.37 -0.47
CA THR A 237 8.39 -23.47 -1.02
C THR A 237 7.91 -23.23 -2.45
N PHE A 238 8.47 -22.27 -3.15
CA PHE A 238 7.95 -21.83 -4.45
C PHE A 238 8.55 -22.50 -5.69
N ASN A 239 9.54 -23.37 -5.54
CA ASN A 239 10.06 -24.15 -6.68
C ASN A 239 9.10 -25.31 -6.99
N THR A 240 7.98 -24.99 -7.62
CA THR A 240 6.87 -25.92 -7.90
C THR A 240 6.59 -26.03 -9.40
N PRO A 241 6.00 -27.15 -9.89
CA PRO A 241 5.52 -27.28 -11.26
C PRO A 241 4.52 -26.18 -11.64
N GLU A 242 3.65 -25.79 -10.71
CA GLU A 242 2.62 -24.77 -10.89
C GLU A 242 3.26 -23.39 -11.17
N TYR A 243 4.31 -23.04 -10.46
CA TYR A 243 5.03 -21.80 -10.71
C TYR A 243 5.79 -21.83 -12.05
N ALA A 244 6.34 -22.99 -12.41
CA ALA A 244 6.93 -23.15 -13.73
C ALA A 244 5.91 -23.00 -14.86
N GLU A 245 4.67 -23.49 -14.70
CA GLU A 245 3.59 -23.28 -15.68
C GLU A 245 3.24 -21.80 -15.87
N MET A 246 3.19 -21.02 -14.78
CA MET A 246 2.98 -19.58 -14.89
C MET A 246 4.08 -18.90 -15.74
N PHE A 247 5.35 -19.21 -15.50
CA PHE A 247 6.45 -18.64 -16.29
C PHE A 247 6.48 -19.14 -17.74
N LYS A 248 6.05 -20.39 -18.01
CA LYS A 248 5.84 -20.88 -19.39
C LYS A 248 4.80 -20.08 -20.14
N LEU A 249 3.71 -19.66 -19.46
CA LEU A 249 2.70 -18.80 -20.07
C LEU A 249 3.30 -17.42 -20.42
N ILE A 250 4.07 -16.80 -19.51
CA ILE A 250 4.76 -15.53 -19.79
C ILE A 250 5.72 -15.68 -20.97
N SER A 251 6.50 -16.76 -21.01
CA SER A 251 7.41 -17.08 -22.12
C SER A 251 6.66 -17.24 -23.44
N LYS A 252 5.54 -17.96 -23.43
CA LYS A 252 4.66 -18.12 -24.62
C LYS A 252 4.15 -16.78 -25.12
N MET A 253 3.61 -15.93 -24.24
CA MET A 253 3.14 -14.58 -24.60
C MET A 253 4.23 -13.75 -25.27
N ARG A 254 5.48 -13.89 -24.79
CA ARG A 254 6.65 -13.18 -25.34
C ARG A 254 7.10 -13.72 -26.68
N TRP A 255 7.36 -15.02 -26.76
CA TRP A 255 8.15 -15.62 -27.85
C TRP A 255 7.32 -16.30 -28.92
N GLU A 256 6.09 -16.73 -28.62
CA GLU A 256 5.20 -17.38 -29.56
C GLU A 256 4.07 -16.44 -29.99
N ASP A 257 3.38 -15.82 -29.04
CA ASP A 257 2.26 -14.93 -29.30
C ASP A 257 2.70 -13.52 -29.71
N ASN A 258 3.93 -13.12 -29.40
CA ASN A 258 4.47 -11.77 -29.63
C ASN A 258 3.53 -10.65 -29.14
N SER A 259 2.82 -10.92 -28.04
CA SER A 259 1.76 -10.06 -27.48
C SER A 259 2.25 -9.08 -26.44
N LEU A 260 3.53 -9.14 -26.06
CA LEU A 260 4.18 -8.26 -25.10
C LEU A 260 5.06 -7.19 -25.79
N PRO A 261 5.35 -6.05 -25.13
CA PRO A 261 6.28 -5.06 -25.66
C PRO A 261 7.69 -5.60 -25.84
N ALA A 262 8.45 -5.02 -26.76
CA ALA A 262 9.86 -5.40 -26.98
C ALA A 262 10.75 -5.06 -25.78
N SER A 263 10.54 -3.90 -25.16
CA SER A 263 11.21 -3.52 -23.92
C SER A 263 10.75 -4.39 -22.75
N THR A 264 11.65 -4.64 -21.79
CA THR A 264 11.38 -5.35 -20.55
C THR A 264 11.69 -4.47 -19.32
N MET A 265 12.09 -3.22 -19.56
CA MET A 265 12.52 -2.27 -18.53
C MET A 265 11.35 -1.40 -18.06
N TYR A 266 10.34 -2.05 -17.47
CA TYR A 266 9.16 -1.40 -16.92
C TYR A 266 9.20 -1.43 -15.39
N ASP A 267 9.21 -0.24 -14.81
CA ASP A 267 9.18 0.05 -13.38
C ASP A 267 7.74 0.34 -12.89
N TYR A 268 7.61 1.17 -11.87
CA TYR A 268 6.31 1.65 -11.37
C TYR A 268 5.64 2.65 -12.33
N VAL A 269 6.42 3.49 -13.01
CA VAL A 269 5.92 4.66 -13.76
C VAL A 269 5.60 4.35 -15.22
N LYS A 270 6.52 3.65 -15.90
CA LYS A 270 6.43 3.41 -17.34
C LYS A 270 5.20 2.62 -17.82
N PRO A 271 4.65 1.65 -17.07
CA PRO A 271 3.41 0.99 -17.50
C PRO A 271 2.24 1.96 -17.62
N GLN A 272 2.13 2.95 -16.74
CA GLN A 272 1.08 3.96 -16.74
C GLN A 272 1.20 4.86 -17.97
N GLU A 273 2.41 5.32 -18.28
CA GLU A 273 2.72 6.09 -19.48
C GLU A 273 2.36 5.30 -20.74
N ALA A 274 2.77 4.03 -20.82
CA ALA A 274 2.51 3.17 -21.97
C ALA A 274 1.01 2.91 -22.18
N LEU A 275 0.21 2.77 -21.12
CA LEU A 275 -1.24 2.64 -21.24
C LEU A 275 -1.87 3.96 -21.72
N ALA A 276 -1.47 5.08 -21.13
CA ALA A 276 -2.01 6.40 -21.48
C ALA A 276 -1.68 6.82 -22.92
N SER A 277 -0.46 6.52 -23.39
CA SER A 277 -0.04 6.78 -24.78
C SER A 277 -0.64 5.82 -25.81
N GLY A 278 -1.17 4.67 -25.37
CA GLY A 278 -1.68 3.61 -26.27
C GLY A 278 -0.59 2.68 -26.80
N ASP A 279 0.57 2.63 -26.13
CA ASP A 279 1.67 1.72 -26.49
C ASP A 279 1.45 0.28 -25.98
N VAL A 280 0.48 0.12 -25.07
CA VAL A 280 -0.01 -1.19 -24.56
C VAL A 280 -1.50 -1.11 -24.29
N ALA A 281 -2.19 -2.24 -24.45
CA ALA A 281 -3.62 -2.29 -24.24
C ALA A 281 -4.05 -2.53 -22.79
N MET A 282 -3.30 -3.34 -22.05
CA MET A 282 -3.63 -3.75 -20.67
C MET A 282 -2.39 -3.74 -19.78
N ILE A 283 -2.56 -3.32 -18.54
CA ILE A 283 -1.53 -3.35 -17.49
C ILE A 283 -2.11 -3.81 -16.16
N PHE A 284 -1.24 -4.30 -15.27
CA PHE A 284 -1.57 -4.37 -13.85
C PHE A 284 -1.67 -2.97 -13.26
N GLY A 285 -2.55 -2.78 -12.29
CA GLY A 285 -2.65 -1.54 -11.54
C GLY A 285 -3.56 -1.69 -10.33
N ASP A 286 -3.72 -0.61 -9.60
CA ASP A 286 -4.57 -0.47 -8.44
C ASP A 286 -5.32 0.88 -8.51
N TYR A 287 -6.11 1.19 -7.48
CA TYR A 287 -6.88 2.44 -7.43
C TYR A 287 -6.02 3.69 -7.67
N ASP A 288 -4.83 3.74 -7.08
CA ASP A 288 -3.95 4.90 -7.21
C ASP A 288 -3.40 5.04 -8.64
N TYR A 289 -3.13 3.90 -9.31
CA TYR A 289 -2.72 3.89 -10.71
C TYR A 289 -3.72 4.57 -11.63
N ALA A 290 -5.04 4.29 -11.45
CA ALA A 290 -6.07 4.94 -12.26
C ALA A 290 -5.97 6.46 -12.16
N ASN A 291 -5.88 6.98 -10.95
CA ASN A 291 -5.79 8.43 -10.73
C ASN A 291 -4.48 9.04 -11.23
N TRP A 292 -3.35 8.32 -11.08
CA TRP A 292 -2.06 8.76 -11.63
C TRP A 292 -2.06 8.83 -13.15
N ILE A 293 -2.66 7.86 -13.83
CA ILE A 293 -2.81 7.84 -15.29
C ILE A 293 -3.58 9.08 -15.76
N LEU A 294 -4.67 9.42 -15.08
CA LEU A 294 -5.49 10.58 -15.46
C LEU A 294 -4.81 11.91 -15.15
N THR A 295 -4.27 12.06 -13.95
CA THR A 295 -3.74 13.35 -13.48
C THR A 295 -2.36 13.68 -14.05
N ASN A 296 -1.45 12.71 -14.17
CA ASN A 296 -0.08 12.94 -14.63
C ASN A 296 0.09 12.80 -16.14
N TYR A 297 -0.57 11.80 -16.76
CA TYR A 297 -0.46 11.57 -18.21
C TYR A 297 -1.63 12.14 -18.99
N LYS A 298 -2.61 12.79 -18.31
CA LYS A 298 -3.76 13.47 -18.94
C LYS A 298 -4.57 12.57 -19.86
N MET A 299 -4.61 11.27 -19.55
CA MET A 299 -5.50 10.36 -20.26
C MET A 299 -6.95 10.75 -20.00
N ASP A 300 -7.80 10.74 -21.04
CA ASP A 300 -9.24 10.92 -20.86
C ASP A 300 -9.82 9.74 -20.06
N LYS A 301 -10.49 10.02 -18.96
CA LYS A 301 -11.11 8.99 -18.11
C LYS A 301 -12.12 8.12 -18.86
N ASN A 302 -12.75 8.63 -19.92
CA ASN A 302 -13.64 7.87 -20.77
C ASN A 302 -12.91 6.87 -21.70
N LYS A 303 -11.58 6.86 -21.66
CA LYS A 303 -10.72 5.90 -22.38
C LYS A 303 -10.04 4.89 -21.46
N LEU A 304 -10.25 5.00 -20.15
CA LEU A 304 -9.70 4.09 -19.16
C LEU A 304 -10.78 3.10 -18.71
N GLY A 305 -10.55 1.82 -18.91
CA GLY A 305 -11.38 0.74 -18.35
C GLY A 305 -10.67 0.03 -17.22
N ALA A 306 -11.44 -0.56 -16.30
CA ALA A 306 -10.92 -1.31 -15.17
C ALA A 306 -11.56 -2.70 -15.09
N LEU A 307 -10.72 -3.71 -14.88
CA LEU A 307 -11.08 -5.12 -14.79
C LEU A 307 -10.48 -5.71 -13.51
N ARG A 308 -11.10 -6.76 -12.98
CA ARG A 308 -10.46 -7.55 -11.93
C ARG A 308 -9.35 -8.45 -12.53
N VAL A 309 -8.43 -8.91 -11.70
CA VAL A 309 -7.43 -9.89 -12.12
C VAL A 309 -8.12 -11.20 -12.58
N PRO A 310 -7.59 -11.92 -13.57
CA PRO A 310 -8.11 -13.24 -13.97
C PRO A 310 -7.92 -14.28 -12.87
N ALA A 311 -8.76 -15.32 -12.88
CA ALA A 311 -8.55 -16.49 -12.04
C ALA A 311 -7.34 -17.31 -12.50
N GLY A 312 -6.73 -18.02 -11.59
CA GLY A 312 -5.77 -19.07 -11.92
C GLY A 312 -6.40 -20.45 -11.86
N PRO A 313 -5.62 -21.51 -12.13
CA PRO A 313 -6.13 -22.88 -12.13
C PRO A 313 -6.53 -23.40 -10.74
N LYS A 314 -6.12 -22.72 -9.67
CA LYS A 314 -6.38 -23.16 -8.29
C LYS A 314 -7.24 -22.15 -7.50
N ARG A 315 -7.00 -20.85 -7.68
CA ARG A 315 -7.64 -19.79 -6.89
C ARG A 315 -7.99 -18.59 -7.78
N HIS A 316 -8.98 -17.83 -7.34
CA HIS A 316 -9.22 -16.48 -7.85
C HIS A 316 -8.84 -15.50 -6.73
N VAL A 317 -7.62 -15.00 -6.77
CA VAL A 317 -7.02 -14.23 -5.68
C VAL A 317 -6.34 -12.97 -6.21
N SER A 318 -6.51 -11.87 -5.51
CA SER A 318 -5.78 -10.63 -5.73
C SER A 318 -4.92 -10.28 -4.53
N MET A 319 -3.86 -9.51 -4.78
CA MET A 319 -3.05 -8.94 -3.72
C MET A 319 -3.77 -7.75 -3.12
N MET A 320 -3.93 -7.76 -1.81
CA MET A 320 -4.34 -6.61 -1.04
C MET A 320 -3.09 -5.81 -0.65
N SER A 321 -3.14 -4.52 -0.89
CA SER A 321 -2.14 -3.55 -0.46
C SER A 321 -2.79 -2.46 0.37
N GLY A 322 -2.00 -1.78 1.20
CA GLY A 322 -2.53 -0.73 2.05
C GLY A 322 -1.63 -0.42 3.23
N GLY A 323 -2.24 0.18 4.25
CA GLY A 323 -1.53 0.57 5.45
C GLY A 323 -2.41 0.65 6.68
N TYR A 324 -1.74 0.87 7.78
CA TYR A 324 -2.31 1.17 9.08
C TYR A 324 -1.85 2.54 9.55
N ARG A 325 -2.64 3.14 10.46
CA ARG A 325 -2.14 4.18 11.36
C ARG A 325 -1.74 3.52 12.67
N ALA A 326 -0.47 3.58 12.94
CA ALA A 326 0.15 3.12 14.17
C ALA A 326 0.37 4.30 15.12
N ILE A 327 0.28 4.05 16.43
CA ILE A 327 0.59 5.03 17.46
C ILE A 327 1.80 4.51 18.25
N ASP A 328 2.77 5.39 18.53
CA ASP A 328 3.99 5.04 19.29
C ASP A 328 3.62 4.47 20.67
N LYS A 329 4.24 3.38 21.05
CA LYS A 329 4.05 2.75 22.38
C LYS A 329 4.28 3.70 23.55
N ASN A 330 5.08 4.75 23.35
CA ASN A 330 5.41 5.73 24.40
C ASN A 330 4.38 6.88 24.45
N ALA A 331 3.35 6.89 23.59
CA ALA A 331 2.29 7.88 23.62
C ALA A 331 1.49 7.78 24.92
N THR A 332 1.15 8.95 25.49
CA THR A 332 0.27 8.99 26.67
C THR A 332 -1.17 8.65 26.29
N PRO A 333 -2.04 8.24 27.23
CA PRO A 333 -3.46 7.98 26.93
C PRO A 333 -4.15 9.18 26.25
N GLU A 334 -3.80 10.42 26.66
CA GLU A 334 -4.33 11.63 26.06
C GLU A 334 -3.85 11.81 24.62
N GLN A 335 -2.61 11.46 24.31
CA GLN A 335 -2.07 11.49 22.96
C GLN A 335 -2.71 10.41 22.08
N ILE A 336 -2.91 9.19 22.61
CA ILE A 336 -3.61 8.11 21.91
C ILE A 336 -5.03 8.55 21.53
N SER A 337 -5.80 9.07 22.51
CA SER A 337 -7.14 9.58 22.28
C SER A 337 -7.15 10.70 21.24
N ALA A 338 -6.27 11.70 21.38
CA ALA A 338 -6.17 12.82 20.42
C ALA A 338 -5.77 12.38 19.01
N CYS A 339 -4.89 11.36 18.87
CA CYS A 339 -4.57 10.78 17.56
C CYS A 339 -5.79 10.13 16.91
N ILE A 340 -6.57 9.34 17.67
CA ILE A 340 -7.78 8.70 17.15
C ILE A 340 -8.83 9.75 16.80
N ASP A 341 -9.02 10.80 17.63
CA ASP A 341 -9.90 11.93 17.31
C ASP A 341 -9.51 12.62 16.00
N PHE A 342 -8.20 12.82 15.78
CA PHE A 342 -7.71 13.40 14.53
C PHE A 342 -7.94 12.48 13.34
N LEU A 343 -7.65 11.18 13.46
CA LEU A 343 -7.90 10.21 12.39
C LEU A 343 -9.40 10.09 12.06
N GLU A 344 -10.27 10.13 13.07
CA GLU A 344 -11.71 10.18 12.88
C GLU A 344 -12.12 11.47 12.15
N PHE A 345 -11.62 12.63 12.60
CA PHE A 345 -11.89 13.93 12.00
C PHE A 345 -11.60 13.97 10.50
N ILE A 346 -10.49 13.33 10.06
CA ILE A 346 -10.12 13.25 8.64
C ILE A 346 -10.83 12.10 7.89
N GLY A 347 -11.77 11.40 8.53
CA GLY A 347 -12.62 10.40 7.87
C GLY A 347 -12.06 8.97 7.82
N MET A 348 -11.07 8.64 8.65
CA MET A 348 -10.51 7.28 8.73
C MET A 348 -11.28 6.37 9.70
N GLY A 349 -12.11 6.93 10.59
CA GLY A 349 -12.93 6.17 11.54
C GLY A 349 -14.20 5.56 10.92
N PRO A 350 -14.87 4.65 11.67
CA PRO A 350 -16.11 4.02 11.19
C PRO A 350 -17.35 4.89 11.46
N VAL A 351 -17.26 5.93 12.28
CA VAL A 351 -18.38 6.78 12.68
C VAL A 351 -18.54 8.00 11.79
N LEU A 352 -19.73 8.56 11.77
CA LEU A 352 -20.09 9.69 10.92
C LEU A 352 -20.70 10.81 11.77
N SER A 353 -19.88 11.79 12.17
CA SER A 353 -20.35 13.07 12.71
C SER A 353 -20.65 14.06 11.57
N ASP A 354 -21.30 15.17 11.87
CA ASP A 354 -21.51 16.23 10.88
C ASP A 354 -20.19 16.80 10.34
N THR A 355 -19.17 16.88 11.19
CA THR A 355 -17.81 17.34 10.80
C THR A 355 -17.16 16.33 9.86
N VAL A 356 -17.16 15.04 10.21
CA VAL A 356 -16.61 13.97 9.34
C VAL A 356 -17.31 13.95 7.99
N LYS A 357 -18.64 14.08 8.01
CA LYS A 357 -19.45 14.18 6.79
C LYS A 357 -19.02 15.34 5.91
N ASN A 358 -18.91 16.54 6.49
CA ASN A 358 -18.45 17.73 5.77
C ASN A 358 -17.04 17.54 5.17
N ASN A 359 -16.12 16.95 5.93
CA ASN A 359 -14.76 16.68 5.44
C ASN A 359 -14.74 15.68 4.29
N MET A 360 -15.59 14.66 4.32
CA MET A 360 -15.77 13.73 3.21
C MET A 360 -16.37 14.41 1.96
N ASP A 361 -17.35 15.30 2.15
CA ASP A 361 -17.92 16.09 1.05
C ASP A 361 -16.85 16.97 0.40
N VAL A 362 -16.07 17.71 1.19
CA VAL A 362 -14.95 18.55 0.70
C VAL A 362 -13.87 17.72 0.00
N SER A 363 -13.54 16.55 0.54
CA SER A 363 -12.60 15.63 -0.12
C SER A 363 -13.11 15.19 -1.48
N MET A 364 -14.38 14.81 -1.59
CA MET A 364 -15.02 14.43 -2.86
C MET A 364 -15.03 15.59 -3.88
N GLU A 365 -15.33 16.81 -3.43
CA GLU A 365 -15.28 17.99 -4.28
C GLU A 365 -13.86 18.26 -4.83
N ASN A 366 -12.84 18.08 -3.99
CA ASN A 366 -11.43 18.20 -4.40
C ASN A 366 -11.04 17.11 -5.41
N ASP A 367 -11.50 15.89 -5.23
CA ASP A 367 -11.25 14.78 -6.14
C ASP A 367 -11.88 15.04 -7.51
N LEU A 368 -13.11 15.54 -7.53
CA LEU A 368 -13.80 15.95 -8.77
C LEU A 368 -13.09 17.13 -9.46
N ALA A 369 -12.68 18.15 -8.70
CA ALA A 369 -11.95 19.30 -9.22
C ALA A 369 -10.57 18.91 -9.79
N SER A 370 -9.97 17.83 -9.30
CA SER A 370 -8.70 17.28 -9.78
C SER A 370 -8.86 16.29 -10.94
N ASP A 371 -10.07 16.15 -11.48
CA ASP A 371 -10.44 15.21 -12.56
C ASP A 371 -10.11 13.74 -12.25
N LYS A 372 -10.14 13.35 -10.97
CA LYS A 372 -9.96 11.96 -10.58
C LYS A 372 -11.13 11.10 -11.04
N LEU A 373 -10.87 9.83 -11.26
CA LEU A 373 -11.93 8.84 -11.55
C LEU A 373 -12.70 8.54 -10.26
N ILE A 374 -13.98 8.80 -10.29
CA ILE A 374 -14.93 8.47 -9.22
C ILE A 374 -15.84 7.34 -9.70
N GLY A 375 -15.83 6.22 -8.98
CA GLY A 375 -16.67 5.06 -9.31
C GLY A 375 -16.03 3.72 -9.04
N LEU A 376 -14.70 3.66 -8.94
CA LEU A 376 -14.00 2.43 -8.51
C LEU A 376 -14.33 2.15 -7.04
N ASP A 377 -14.67 0.91 -6.76
CA ASP A 377 -14.91 0.43 -5.40
C ASP A 377 -13.57 0.32 -4.63
N PHE A 378 -13.65 0.30 -3.31
CA PHE A 378 -12.48 0.27 -2.44
C PHE A 378 -12.62 -0.82 -1.38
N LEU A 379 -11.50 -1.37 -0.94
CA LEU A 379 -11.47 -2.26 0.21
C LEU A 379 -11.47 -1.45 1.50
N SER A 380 -12.16 -1.96 2.50
CA SER A 380 -12.18 -1.37 3.83
C SER A 380 -12.09 -2.47 4.89
N PHE A 381 -11.30 -2.23 5.93
CA PHE A 381 -11.32 -3.05 7.13
C PHE A 381 -12.53 -2.73 8.04
N TRP A 382 -13.22 -1.61 7.78
CA TRP A 382 -14.52 -1.33 8.37
C TRP A 382 -15.62 -2.01 7.54
N ASN A 383 -16.56 -2.66 8.21
CA ASN A 383 -17.65 -3.36 7.54
C ASN A 383 -18.69 -2.39 6.95
N GLU A 384 -19.61 -2.91 6.16
CA GLU A 384 -20.62 -2.12 5.47
C GLU A 384 -21.67 -1.49 6.40
N ASP A 385 -21.73 -1.90 7.67
CA ASP A 385 -22.61 -1.29 8.67
C ASP A 385 -22.01 -0.03 9.29
N ALA A 386 -20.72 0.22 9.11
CA ALA A 386 -20.06 1.44 9.56
C ALA A 386 -20.66 2.68 8.88
N PRO A 387 -21.18 3.66 9.65
CA PRO A 387 -21.84 4.85 9.09
C PRO A 387 -20.97 5.63 8.10
N ALA A 388 -19.66 5.76 8.37
CA ALA A 388 -18.74 6.45 7.49
C ALA A 388 -18.54 5.69 6.15
N VAL A 389 -18.48 4.36 6.18
CA VAL A 389 -18.38 3.53 4.96
C VAL A 389 -19.65 3.66 4.11
N LYS A 390 -20.82 3.57 4.73
CA LYS A 390 -22.10 3.80 4.03
C LYS A 390 -22.12 5.14 3.32
N TYR A 391 -21.78 6.20 4.04
CA TYR A 391 -21.78 7.54 3.50
C TYR A 391 -20.75 7.70 2.35
N LYS A 392 -19.55 7.16 2.50
CA LYS A 392 -18.54 7.17 1.44
C LYS A 392 -19.02 6.46 0.18
N LYS A 393 -19.67 5.30 0.30
CA LYS A 393 -20.26 4.58 -0.84
C LYS A 393 -21.38 5.38 -1.51
N GLU A 394 -22.23 6.07 -0.73
CA GLU A 394 -23.25 6.98 -1.27
C GLU A 394 -22.63 8.16 -2.02
N LEU A 395 -21.55 8.77 -1.48
CA LEU A 395 -20.84 9.86 -2.15
C LEU A 395 -20.22 9.40 -3.47
N VAL A 396 -19.55 8.25 -3.49
CA VAL A 396 -18.97 7.68 -4.73
C VAL A 396 -20.09 7.44 -5.75
N LYS A 397 -21.19 6.80 -5.37
CA LYS A 397 -22.32 6.54 -6.26
C LYS A 397 -22.95 7.83 -6.82
N LYS A 398 -23.13 8.85 -5.97
CA LYS A 398 -23.72 10.15 -6.35
C LYS A 398 -22.83 10.92 -7.33
N ASN A 399 -21.53 10.81 -7.18
CA ASN A 399 -20.52 11.62 -7.90
C ASN A 399 -19.77 10.82 -8.98
N MET A 400 -20.24 9.61 -9.30
CA MET A 400 -19.65 8.77 -10.35
C MET A 400 -19.54 9.57 -11.65
N ASN A 401 -18.36 9.59 -12.24
CA ASN A 401 -18.03 10.44 -13.39
C ASN A 401 -17.49 9.68 -14.62
N VAL A 402 -17.70 8.37 -14.62
CA VAL A 402 -17.44 7.46 -15.75
C VAL A 402 -18.62 6.55 -15.99
N ASP A 403 -18.70 5.94 -17.18
CA ASP A 403 -19.73 4.93 -17.47
C ASP A 403 -19.50 3.71 -16.56
N THR A 404 -20.56 3.22 -15.92
CA THR A 404 -20.50 2.03 -15.08
C THR A 404 -19.96 0.81 -15.83
N LYS A 405 -20.20 0.71 -17.13
CA LYS A 405 -19.70 -0.37 -17.98
C LYS A 405 -18.17 -0.44 -18.09
N GLN A 406 -17.50 0.69 -17.90
CA GLN A 406 -16.03 0.73 -17.92
C GLN A 406 -15.39 0.12 -16.67
N ILE A 407 -16.14 0.01 -15.56
CA ILE A 407 -15.63 -0.35 -14.23
C ILE A 407 -16.43 -1.46 -13.54
N GLU A 408 -17.53 -1.96 -14.14
CA GLU A 408 -18.40 -2.95 -13.49
C GLU A 408 -17.65 -4.25 -13.16
N ASN A 409 -16.71 -4.67 -14.03
CA ASN A 409 -15.91 -5.86 -13.78
C ASN A 409 -14.91 -5.67 -12.62
N TYR A 410 -14.33 -4.48 -12.49
CA TYR A 410 -13.49 -4.12 -11.35
C TYR A 410 -14.32 -4.17 -10.06
N ASN A 411 -15.50 -3.56 -10.04
CA ASN A 411 -16.35 -3.48 -8.85
C ASN A 411 -17.00 -4.83 -8.45
N ASN A 412 -16.99 -5.83 -9.34
CA ASN A 412 -17.53 -7.17 -9.06
C ASN A 412 -16.44 -8.07 -8.45
N ILE A 413 -16.26 -7.97 -7.14
CA ILE A 413 -15.21 -8.67 -6.38
C ILE A 413 -15.75 -9.78 -5.47
N SER A 414 -17.01 -10.17 -5.61
CA SER A 414 -17.69 -11.10 -4.69
C SER A 414 -17.10 -12.52 -4.65
N ASP A 415 -16.41 -12.93 -5.69
CA ASP A 415 -15.73 -14.23 -5.84
C ASP A 415 -14.20 -14.11 -5.81
N LEU A 416 -13.67 -12.92 -5.48
CA LEU A 416 -12.24 -12.63 -5.42
C LEU A 416 -11.74 -12.72 -3.98
N GLU A 417 -10.78 -13.61 -3.76
CA GLU A 417 -10.04 -13.67 -2.50
C GLU A 417 -9.03 -12.53 -2.43
N PHE A 418 -8.78 -12.01 -1.24
CA PHE A 418 -7.75 -11.02 -0.99
C PHE A 418 -6.69 -11.56 -0.06
N GLN A 419 -5.44 -11.46 -0.45
CA GLN A 419 -4.30 -11.88 0.34
C GLN A 419 -3.30 -10.75 0.48
N ALA A 420 -2.82 -10.53 1.71
CA ALA A 420 -1.74 -9.60 1.97
C ALA A 420 -0.41 -10.15 1.43
N GLU A 421 0.58 -9.28 1.28
CA GLU A 421 1.93 -9.65 0.87
C GLU A 421 2.58 -10.68 1.81
N GLU A 422 3.62 -11.35 1.31
CA GLU A 422 4.35 -12.36 2.09
C GLU A 422 4.95 -11.73 3.37
N PRO A 423 4.91 -12.46 4.50
CA PRO A 423 5.23 -11.87 5.80
C PRO A 423 6.72 -11.61 6.02
N ILE A 424 7.60 -12.33 5.31
CA ILE A 424 9.06 -12.26 5.52
C ILE A 424 9.77 -11.80 4.26
N ASP A 425 10.49 -10.69 4.38
CA ASP A 425 11.37 -10.13 3.35
C ASP A 425 10.77 -10.08 1.93
N ALA A 426 9.47 -9.73 1.83
CA ALA A 426 8.74 -9.66 0.56
C ALA A 426 9.48 -8.84 -0.52
N GLN A 427 10.15 -7.75 -0.15
CA GLN A 427 10.89 -6.93 -1.10
C GLN A 427 12.10 -7.66 -1.71
N ALA A 428 12.80 -8.49 -0.94
CA ALA A 428 13.86 -9.34 -1.45
C ALA A 428 13.32 -10.44 -2.38
N LEU A 429 12.17 -11.02 -2.00
CA LEU A 429 11.46 -11.99 -2.86
C LEU A 429 11.08 -11.34 -4.21
N TYR A 430 10.54 -10.13 -4.20
CA TYR A 430 10.16 -9.42 -5.43
C TYR A 430 11.35 -9.12 -6.33
N THR A 431 12.50 -8.75 -5.78
CA THR A 431 13.74 -8.58 -6.54
C THR A 431 14.18 -9.89 -7.24
N ILE A 432 14.03 -11.01 -6.55
CA ILE A 432 14.34 -12.33 -7.10
C ILE A 432 13.36 -12.69 -8.23
N ILE A 433 12.06 -12.43 -8.04
CA ILE A 433 11.05 -12.69 -9.06
C ILE A 433 11.25 -11.79 -10.29
N ASP A 434 11.58 -10.50 -10.09
CA ASP A 434 11.94 -9.59 -11.21
C ASP A 434 13.07 -10.18 -12.07
N SER A 435 14.08 -10.76 -11.44
CA SER A 435 15.20 -11.37 -12.14
C SER A 435 14.77 -12.58 -12.98
N ILE A 436 13.83 -13.38 -12.49
CA ILE A 436 13.27 -14.51 -13.25
C ILE A 436 12.44 -13.99 -14.44
N ILE A 437 11.59 -12.99 -14.21
CA ILE A 437 10.77 -12.37 -15.27
C ILE A 437 11.70 -11.79 -16.36
N GLN A 438 12.75 -11.07 -15.97
CA GLN A 438 13.73 -10.51 -16.90
C GLN A 438 14.38 -11.60 -17.75
N GLU A 439 14.82 -12.70 -17.14
CA GLU A 439 15.44 -13.79 -17.89
C GLU A 439 14.46 -14.44 -18.86
N VAL A 440 13.22 -14.71 -18.43
CA VAL A 440 12.18 -15.31 -19.29
C VAL A 440 11.80 -14.39 -20.46
N LEU A 441 11.75 -13.08 -20.24
CA LEU A 441 11.39 -12.10 -21.27
C LEU A 441 12.53 -11.79 -22.25
N ASN A 442 13.80 -11.98 -21.85
CA ASN A 442 14.96 -11.67 -22.70
C ASN A 442 15.65 -12.89 -23.28
N ASN A 443 15.41 -14.09 -22.76
CA ASN A 443 16.01 -15.33 -23.21
C ASN A 443 14.93 -16.39 -23.57
N LYS A 444 14.73 -16.62 -24.87
CA LYS A 444 13.77 -17.63 -25.34
C LYS A 444 14.08 -19.06 -24.85
N SER A 445 15.33 -19.33 -24.51
CA SER A 445 15.81 -20.63 -24.05
C SER A 445 16.02 -20.68 -22.55
N ALA A 446 15.40 -19.77 -21.77
CA ALA A 446 15.49 -19.74 -20.33
C ALA A 446 15.07 -21.09 -19.70
N ASP A 447 15.95 -21.66 -18.87
CA ASP A 447 15.64 -22.86 -18.10
C ASP A 447 14.84 -22.47 -16.83
N ILE A 448 13.52 -22.43 -16.98
CA ILE A 448 12.60 -22.00 -15.91
C ILE A 448 12.78 -22.86 -14.67
N SER A 449 12.97 -24.19 -14.82
CA SER A 449 13.14 -25.07 -13.65
C SER A 449 14.41 -24.76 -12.88
N LYS A 450 15.50 -24.48 -13.58
CA LYS A 450 16.76 -24.06 -12.96
C LYS A 450 16.63 -22.70 -12.30
N LEU A 451 15.99 -21.73 -12.96
CA LEU A 451 15.76 -20.39 -12.40
C LEU A 451 14.99 -20.45 -11.08
N LEU A 452 13.90 -21.22 -11.03
CA LEU A 452 13.12 -21.39 -9.81
C LEU A 452 13.89 -22.09 -8.69
N SER A 453 14.64 -23.15 -9.02
CA SER A 453 15.47 -23.86 -8.04
C SER A 453 16.57 -22.97 -7.44
N ASP A 454 17.25 -22.21 -8.30
CA ASP A 454 18.32 -21.29 -7.86
C ASP A 454 17.74 -20.13 -7.02
N ALA A 455 16.59 -19.60 -7.43
CA ALA A 455 15.88 -18.53 -6.74
C ALA A 455 15.39 -18.94 -5.34
N GLU A 456 14.74 -20.12 -5.23
CA GLU A 456 14.28 -20.64 -3.94
C GLU A 456 15.44 -20.85 -2.98
N LYS A 457 16.52 -21.45 -3.47
CA LYS A 457 17.73 -21.67 -2.66
C LYS A 457 18.36 -20.35 -2.23
N ASN A 458 18.43 -19.37 -3.12
CA ASN A 458 18.96 -18.04 -2.81
C ASN A 458 18.13 -17.36 -1.73
N PHE A 459 16.80 -17.35 -1.88
CA PHE A 459 15.88 -16.74 -0.92
C PHE A 459 15.94 -17.42 0.45
N GLN A 460 16.00 -18.75 0.48
CA GLN A 460 16.19 -19.50 1.73
C GLN A 460 17.47 -19.08 2.45
N GLN A 461 18.60 -19.13 1.76
CA GLN A 461 19.92 -18.93 2.35
C GLN A 461 20.22 -17.49 2.76
N ASN A 462 19.70 -16.52 2.02
CA ASN A 462 20.03 -15.10 2.23
C ASN A 462 18.96 -14.31 2.98
N ASN A 463 17.76 -14.87 3.15
CA ASN A 463 16.62 -14.19 3.80
C ASN A 463 15.99 -15.06 4.91
N LEU A 464 15.43 -16.22 4.57
CA LEU A 464 14.63 -16.98 5.55
C LEU A 464 15.48 -17.65 6.63
N ASP A 465 16.73 -18.04 6.35
CA ASP A 465 17.62 -18.62 7.37
C ASP A 465 18.00 -17.61 8.48
N PHE A 466 17.81 -16.30 8.22
CA PHE A 466 18.05 -15.22 9.17
C PHE A 466 16.76 -14.68 9.79
N ALA A 467 15.59 -15.09 9.31
CA ALA A 467 14.30 -14.71 9.90
C ALA A 467 14.17 -15.34 11.29
N LYS A 468 13.76 -14.51 12.26
CA LYS A 468 13.57 -14.94 13.65
C LYS A 468 12.10 -15.20 13.90
#